data_5cec63cc934f21698f291c715a56e253
#
_entry.id   5cec63cc934f21698f291c715a56e253
#
_cell.length_a   1.000
_cell.length_b   1.000
_cell.length_c   1.000
_cell.angle_alpha   90.00
_cell.angle_beta   90.00
_cell.angle_gamma   90.00
#
_symmetry.space_group_name_H-M   'P 1'
#
loop_
_entity.id
_entity.type
_entity.pdbx_description
1 polymer ?
#
loop_
_entity_poly.entity_id
_entity_poly.type
_entity_poly.pdbx_seq_one_letter_code
_entity_poly.pdbx_strand_id
1 'polypeptide(L)'
;MIKFKNLIEAVNDKSRVRGYTHRFYTYPAGFSPKFVESAIKTFTKKKELVFDPFMGGGTSLIEAVRLNRKIVGIDLNPIATFVANVKLTKLSKAQIDEIEREAYFISKTLHYKLKNDQFSKEALSLINYKGLGRKEIFNLKTIIKGTSLYLKKVKEIKDKKVKNFLKLLILRCLHSTLHDKRPIADFHVFKQKIRSNSLDMLEGMSSLDKYLVNSRNKFSIYSKSSSKAHKTKELKSKKVKLIITSPPYPGINISYARWHIHGRRNTTLPYLVLGFPIPENKSIFNFQSPRNRTYDLYFDKLEKIFRSIRKICSKNTVVLQLVAFNHENGLFEKYLKTLEDCGFKEMNLKKKGRVWRKVPNRSWQARFVKGNIPASNE
;
A
#
# COMPACT_ATOMS: atom_id res chain seq x y z
N MET A 1 18.13 5.89 26.98
CA MET A 1 18.29 4.61 26.24
C MET A 1 16.99 3.78 26.21
N ILE A 2 16.26 3.65 27.30
CA ILE A 2 15.02 2.84 27.41
C ILE A 2 13.94 3.28 26.40
N LYS A 3 13.81 4.58 26.13
CA LYS A 3 12.77 5.14 25.23
C LYS A 3 12.79 4.59 23.79
N PHE A 4 13.93 4.16 23.28
CA PHE A 4 14.08 3.68 21.90
C PHE A 4 14.23 2.16 21.79
N LYS A 5 14.33 1.44 22.92
CA LYS A 5 14.48 -0.02 22.92
C LYS A 5 13.33 -0.69 22.15
N ASN A 6 12.10 -0.37 22.53
CA ASN A 6 10.89 -0.95 21.88
C ASN A 6 10.79 -0.59 20.39
N LEU A 7 11.28 0.59 19.98
CA LEU A 7 11.28 0.99 18.57
C LEU A 7 12.29 0.14 17.76
N ILE A 8 13.49 -0.08 18.32
CA ILE A 8 14.53 -0.89 17.69
C ILE A 8 14.11 -2.35 17.56
N GLU A 9 13.49 -2.89 18.64
CA GLU A 9 12.92 -4.24 18.61
C GLU A 9 11.81 -4.36 17.55
N ALA A 10 10.92 -3.38 17.45
CA ALA A 10 9.84 -3.36 16.49
C ALA A 10 10.31 -3.22 15.03
N VAL A 11 11.42 -2.53 14.77
CA VAL A 11 12.05 -2.47 13.43
C VAL A 11 12.49 -3.87 12.99
N ASN A 12 12.99 -4.69 13.91
CA ASN A 12 13.49 -6.03 13.64
C ASN A 12 12.40 -7.12 13.67
N ASP A 13 11.16 -6.77 14.01
CA ASP A 13 10.07 -7.73 14.06
C ASP A 13 9.71 -8.27 12.69
N LYS A 14 9.85 -9.58 12.51
CA LYS A 14 9.54 -10.32 11.27
C LYS A 14 8.18 -11.03 11.32
N SER A 15 7.37 -10.79 12.34
CA SER A 15 6.07 -11.43 12.47
C SER A 15 5.14 -11.07 11.31
N ARG A 16 4.27 -12.02 10.95
CA ARG A 16 3.27 -11.77 9.90
C ARG A 16 2.33 -10.65 10.33
N VAL A 17 2.04 -9.75 9.41
CA VAL A 17 1.03 -8.71 9.60
C VAL A 17 -0.33 -9.37 9.86
N ARG A 18 -0.94 -9.07 11.01
CA ARG A 18 -2.25 -9.61 11.44
C ARG A 18 -3.11 -8.51 12.06
N GLY A 19 -4.39 -8.79 12.13
CA GLY A 19 -5.39 -7.95 12.82
C GLY A 19 -5.86 -6.74 12.03
N TYR A 20 -6.96 -6.19 12.47
CA TYR A 20 -7.64 -5.05 11.88
C TYR A 20 -7.80 -5.17 10.36
N THR A 21 -7.66 -4.06 9.65
CA THR A 21 -7.81 -4.00 8.19
C THR A 21 -6.48 -4.08 7.42
N HIS A 22 -5.36 -4.38 8.11
CA HIS A 22 -4.04 -4.39 7.48
C HIS A 22 -3.94 -5.36 6.31
N ARG A 23 -4.56 -6.54 6.40
CA ARG A 23 -4.49 -7.62 5.41
C ARG A 23 -5.45 -7.46 4.22
N PHE A 24 -6.26 -6.41 4.16
CA PHE A 24 -7.23 -6.24 3.06
C PHE A 24 -6.56 -6.14 1.70
N TYR A 25 -5.38 -5.58 1.66
CA TYR A 25 -4.60 -5.47 0.43
C TYR A 25 -3.10 -5.41 0.74
N THR A 26 -2.31 -6.22 0.06
CA THR A 26 -0.85 -6.22 0.17
C THR A 26 -0.29 -5.13 -0.74
N TYR A 27 0.09 -4.00 -0.14
CA TYR A 27 0.77 -2.92 -0.85
C TYR A 27 2.28 -3.13 -0.77
N PRO A 28 3.04 -2.94 -1.88
CA PRO A 28 4.49 -3.10 -1.87
C PRO A 28 5.16 -2.14 -0.88
N ALA A 29 6.26 -2.57 -0.26
CA ALA A 29 7.05 -1.78 0.70
C ALA A 29 6.23 -1.23 1.89
N GLY A 30 5.21 -1.98 2.34
CA GLY A 30 4.42 -1.61 3.50
C GLY A 30 5.20 -1.75 4.81
N PHE A 31 4.92 -0.87 5.76
CA PHE A 31 5.44 -0.94 7.12
C PHE A 31 4.94 -2.18 7.89
N SER A 32 5.73 -2.64 8.85
CA SER A 32 5.22 -3.48 9.94
C SER A 32 4.30 -2.63 10.83
N PRO A 33 3.05 -3.08 11.13
CA PRO A 33 2.17 -2.39 12.08
C PRO A 33 2.82 -2.19 13.45
N LYS A 34 3.60 -3.14 13.95
CA LYS A 34 4.32 -3.03 15.23
C LYS A 34 5.36 -1.91 15.22
N PHE A 35 6.09 -1.75 14.11
CA PHE A 35 7.02 -0.64 13.95
C PHE A 35 6.30 0.70 14.00
N VAL A 36 5.21 0.85 13.25
CA VAL A 36 4.41 2.09 13.23
C VAL A 36 3.80 2.37 14.59
N GLU A 37 3.24 1.36 15.26
CA GLU A 37 2.71 1.49 16.62
C GLU A 37 3.77 2.00 17.59
N SER A 38 4.96 1.38 17.58
CA SER A 38 6.07 1.76 18.45
C SER A 38 6.55 3.19 18.15
N ALA A 39 6.68 3.56 16.87
CA ALA A 39 7.07 4.90 16.46
C ALA A 39 6.07 5.96 16.94
N ILE A 40 4.78 5.74 16.73
CA ILE A 40 3.73 6.67 17.15
C ILE A 40 3.72 6.83 18.69
N LYS A 41 3.83 5.72 19.43
CA LYS A 41 3.89 5.77 20.91
C LYS A 41 5.12 6.51 21.42
N THR A 42 6.27 6.34 20.75
CA THR A 42 7.54 6.93 21.15
C THR A 42 7.56 8.45 20.93
N PHE A 43 7.05 8.92 19.81
CA PHE A 43 7.23 10.30 19.37
C PHE A 43 5.98 11.18 19.51
N THR A 44 4.82 10.61 19.84
CA THR A 44 3.57 11.37 19.92
C THR A 44 2.74 11.06 21.15
N LYS A 45 1.91 12.03 21.56
CA LYS A 45 0.84 11.88 22.55
C LYS A 45 -0.52 11.72 21.84
N LYS A 46 -1.57 11.30 22.57
CA LYS A 46 -2.96 11.26 22.05
C LYS A 46 -3.35 12.62 21.46
N LYS A 47 -4.14 12.59 20.37
CA LYS A 47 -4.63 13.77 19.62
C LYS A 47 -3.56 14.57 18.86
N GLU A 48 -2.27 14.27 19.00
CA GLU A 48 -1.21 14.91 18.21
C GLU A 48 -1.27 14.45 16.73
N LEU A 49 -0.74 15.30 15.84
CA LEU A 49 -0.81 15.10 14.39
C LEU A 49 0.40 14.31 13.87
N VAL A 50 0.11 13.22 13.20
CA VAL A 50 1.04 12.40 12.42
C VAL A 50 0.84 12.68 10.93
N PHE A 51 1.89 12.58 10.14
CA PHE A 51 1.83 12.74 8.69
C PHE A 51 2.60 11.62 8.00
N ASP A 52 1.97 11.03 6.97
CA ASP A 52 2.63 10.07 6.08
C ASP A 52 2.55 10.56 4.62
N PRO A 53 3.66 11.08 4.06
CA PRO A 53 3.70 11.60 2.70
C PRO A 53 3.72 10.54 1.60
N PHE A 54 3.87 9.24 1.94
CA PHE A 54 3.86 8.11 1.01
C PHE A 54 3.12 6.93 1.64
N MET A 55 1.83 7.15 1.98
CA MET A 55 1.07 6.28 2.87
C MET A 55 0.81 4.86 2.33
N GLY A 56 0.95 4.64 1.02
CA GLY A 56 0.73 3.34 0.41
C GLY A 56 -0.60 2.70 0.84
N GLY A 57 -0.54 1.48 1.36
CA GLY A 57 -1.71 0.75 1.84
C GLY A 57 -2.29 1.25 3.17
N GLY A 58 -1.81 2.35 3.74
CA GLY A 58 -2.39 3.02 4.91
C GLY A 58 -2.09 2.39 6.27
N THR A 59 -0.98 1.67 6.43
CA THR A 59 -0.60 1.08 7.72
C THR A 59 -0.44 2.16 8.80
N SER A 60 0.22 3.27 8.47
CA SER A 60 0.40 4.42 9.37
C SER A 60 -0.92 5.04 9.80
N LEU A 61 -1.90 5.09 8.89
CA LEU A 61 -3.21 5.65 9.17
C LEU A 61 -4.00 4.79 10.15
N ILE A 62 -4.02 3.47 9.95
CA ILE A 62 -4.72 2.53 10.83
C ILE A 62 -4.15 2.63 12.24
N GLU A 63 -2.83 2.59 12.40
CA GLU A 63 -2.19 2.63 13.70
C GLU A 63 -2.37 3.99 14.41
N ALA A 64 -2.32 5.10 13.68
CA ALA A 64 -2.55 6.42 14.26
C ALA A 64 -3.99 6.55 14.79
N VAL A 65 -4.99 6.13 14.02
CA VAL A 65 -6.39 6.13 14.42
C VAL A 65 -6.61 5.24 15.64
N ARG A 66 -6.06 4.01 15.61
CA ARG A 66 -6.12 3.05 16.71
C ARG A 66 -5.54 3.62 18.02
N LEU A 67 -4.48 4.35 17.90
CA LEU A 67 -3.80 4.98 19.04
C LEU A 67 -4.37 6.35 19.42
N ASN A 68 -5.47 6.77 18.84
CA ASN A 68 -6.11 8.07 19.07
C ASN A 68 -5.20 9.27 18.72
N ARG A 69 -4.51 9.22 17.58
CA ARG A 69 -3.77 10.31 16.97
C ARG A 69 -4.52 10.84 15.77
N LYS A 70 -4.29 12.11 15.42
CA LYS A 70 -4.71 12.67 14.14
C LYS A 70 -3.68 12.27 13.09
N ILE A 71 -4.10 11.98 11.86
CA ILE A 71 -3.17 11.66 10.79
C ILE A 71 -3.61 12.21 9.45
N VAL A 72 -2.66 12.68 8.68
CA VAL A 72 -2.81 12.99 7.25
C VAL A 72 -1.97 12.00 6.47
N GLY A 73 -2.57 11.38 5.45
CA GLY A 73 -1.90 10.52 4.49
C GLY A 73 -1.98 11.11 3.08
N ILE A 74 -0.87 11.09 2.38
CA ILE A 74 -0.80 11.49 0.97
C ILE A 74 -0.20 10.33 0.18
N ASP A 75 -0.78 10.03 -0.99
CA ASP A 75 -0.18 9.15 -1.97
C ASP A 75 -0.56 9.62 -3.37
N LEU A 76 0.34 9.41 -4.32
CA LEU A 76 0.09 9.75 -5.72
C LEU A 76 -0.74 8.67 -6.42
N ASN A 77 -0.64 7.41 -5.93
CA ASN A 77 -1.33 6.27 -6.52
C ASN A 77 -2.81 6.22 -6.06
N PRO A 78 -3.79 6.36 -6.97
CA PRO A 78 -5.21 6.30 -6.61
C PRO A 78 -5.64 4.96 -6.00
N ILE A 79 -4.95 3.85 -6.32
CA ILE A 79 -5.20 2.56 -5.67
C ILE A 79 -4.86 2.63 -4.18
N ALA A 80 -3.74 3.26 -3.82
CA ALA A 80 -3.34 3.43 -2.42
C ALA A 80 -4.40 4.21 -1.63
N THR A 81 -4.83 5.35 -2.16
CA THR A 81 -5.85 6.18 -1.51
C THR A 81 -7.20 5.47 -1.42
N PHE A 82 -7.61 4.74 -2.46
CA PHE A 82 -8.83 3.92 -2.44
C PHE A 82 -8.76 2.85 -1.34
N VAL A 83 -7.68 2.08 -1.30
CA VAL A 83 -7.47 1.02 -0.31
C VAL A 83 -7.47 1.57 1.11
N ALA A 84 -6.75 2.67 1.36
CA ALA A 84 -6.69 3.30 2.67
C ALA A 84 -8.06 3.84 3.12
N ASN A 85 -8.83 4.45 2.21
CA ASN A 85 -10.18 4.91 2.51
C ASN A 85 -11.12 3.75 2.89
N VAL A 86 -11.11 2.64 2.14
CA VAL A 86 -11.96 1.48 2.48
C VAL A 86 -11.55 0.90 3.82
N LYS A 87 -10.26 0.74 4.09
CA LYS A 87 -9.73 0.22 5.37
C LYS A 87 -10.16 1.02 6.60
N LEU A 88 -10.40 2.32 6.44
CA LEU A 88 -10.79 3.25 7.52
C LEU A 88 -12.27 3.64 7.47
N THR A 89 -13.06 2.98 6.62
CA THR A 89 -14.50 3.24 6.54
C THR A 89 -15.22 2.58 7.72
N LYS A 90 -16.01 3.35 8.46
CA LYS A 90 -16.97 2.81 9.41
C LYS A 90 -18.22 2.35 8.68
N LEU A 91 -18.63 1.08 8.92
CA LEU A 91 -19.84 0.48 8.38
C LEU A 91 -20.94 0.46 9.45
N SER A 92 -22.19 0.65 9.05
CA SER A 92 -23.37 0.37 9.88
C SER A 92 -23.69 -1.14 9.84
N LYS A 93 -24.53 -1.61 10.78
CA LYS A 93 -24.99 -3.00 10.78
C LYS A 93 -25.69 -3.33 9.46
N ALA A 94 -26.59 -2.49 8.97
CA ALA A 94 -27.27 -2.70 7.69
C ALA A 94 -26.29 -2.81 6.49
N GLN A 95 -25.20 -2.03 6.48
CA GLN A 95 -24.17 -2.13 5.45
C GLN A 95 -23.37 -3.43 5.56
N ILE A 96 -23.10 -3.91 6.76
CA ILE A 96 -22.44 -5.22 6.99
C ILE A 96 -23.33 -6.34 6.46
N ASP A 97 -24.61 -6.34 6.84
CA ASP A 97 -25.60 -7.35 6.40
C ASP A 97 -25.78 -7.33 4.87
N GLU A 98 -25.78 -6.14 4.27
CA GLU A 98 -25.81 -6.00 2.80
C GLU A 98 -24.55 -6.58 2.15
N ILE A 99 -23.36 -6.31 2.68
CA ILE A 99 -22.09 -6.87 2.17
C ILE A 99 -22.10 -8.40 2.25
N GLU A 100 -22.51 -8.96 3.38
CA GLU A 100 -22.57 -10.42 3.57
C GLU A 100 -23.52 -11.06 2.56
N ARG A 101 -24.72 -10.53 2.44
CA ARG A 101 -25.72 -11.00 1.48
C ARG A 101 -25.22 -10.93 0.05
N GLU A 102 -24.70 -9.78 -0.38
CA GLU A 102 -24.24 -9.57 -1.75
C GLU A 102 -23.00 -10.43 -2.06
N ALA A 103 -22.01 -10.52 -1.17
CA ALA A 103 -20.85 -11.36 -1.35
C ALA A 103 -21.25 -12.85 -1.45
N TYR A 104 -22.20 -13.31 -0.61
CA TYR A 104 -22.73 -14.66 -0.67
C TYR A 104 -23.46 -14.91 -1.99
N PHE A 105 -24.42 -14.07 -2.34
CA PHE A 105 -25.22 -14.20 -3.55
C PHE A 105 -24.35 -14.19 -4.81
N ILE A 106 -23.42 -13.22 -4.93
CA ILE A 106 -22.51 -13.14 -6.05
C ILE A 106 -21.64 -14.41 -6.13
N SER A 107 -21.08 -14.87 -5.00
CA SER A 107 -20.25 -16.09 -4.97
C SER A 107 -21.00 -17.33 -5.44
N LYS A 108 -22.31 -17.42 -5.20
CA LYS A 108 -23.16 -18.54 -5.66
C LYS A 108 -23.53 -18.43 -7.14
N THR A 109 -23.94 -17.25 -7.59
CA THR A 109 -24.45 -17.01 -8.94
C THR A 109 -23.37 -16.73 -9.96
N LEU A 110 -22.12 -16.46 -9.52
CA LEU A 110 -21.02 -16.14 -10.41
C LEU A 110 -20.69 -17.31 -11.37
N HIS A 111 -20.61 -17.02 -12.65
CA HIS A 111 -20.23 -17.96 -13.70
C HIS A 111 -19.34 -17.29 -14.75
N TYR A 112 -18.76 -18.07 -15.66
CA TYR A 112 -17.89 -17.60 -16.73
C TYR A 112 -18.40 -17.89 -18.16
N LYS A 113 -19.63 -18.38 -18.29
CA LYS A 113 -20.28 -18.71 -19.58
C LYS A 113 -20.71 -17.46 -20.38
N LEU A 114 -20.02 -16.35 -20.18
CA LEU A 114 -20.31 -15.10 -20.89
C LEU A 114 -19.49 -15.01 -22.18
N LYS A 115 -20.08 -14.40 -23.24
CA LYS A 115 -19.30 -13.89 -24.36
C LYS A 115 -18.28 -12.87 -23.83
N ASN A 116 -17.14 -12.71 -24.53
CA ASN A 116 -16.15 -11.71 -24.14
C ASN A 116 -16.78 -10.32 -24.28
N ASP A 117 -16.95 -9.66 -23.14
CA ASP A 117 -17.36 -8.26 -23.07
C ASP A 117 -16.15 -7.32 -23.09
N GLN A 118 -16.42 -6.02 -23.16
CA GLN A 118 -15.37 -4.99 -23.25
C GLN A 118 -14.35 -5.09 -22.12
N PHE A 119 -14.81 -5.23 -20.85
CA PHE A 119 -13.90 -5.39 -19.71
C PHE A 119 -13.02 -6.63 -19.86
N SER A 120 -13.61 -7.78 -20.23
CA SER A 120 -12.85 -9.02 -20.37
C SER A 120 -11.81 -8.93 -21.49
N LYS A 121 -12.15 -8.31 -22.63
CA LYS A 121 -11.20 -8.08 -23.75
C LYS A 121 -10.02 -7.22 -23.27
N GLU A 122 -10.30 -6.08 -22.64
CA GLU A 122 -9.28 -5.17 -22.16
C GLU A 122 -8.43 -5.81 -21.03
N ALA A 123 -9.05 -6.46 -20.05
CA ALA A 123 -8.33 -7.15 -18.98
C ALA A 123 -7.37 -8.23 -19.50
N LEU A 124 -7.81 -9.01 -20.49
CA LEU A 124 -6.99 -10.06 -21.09
C LEU A 124 -5.84 -9.50 -21.92
N SER A 125 -6.01 -8.34 -22.58
CA SER A 125 -4.92 -7.67 -23.32
C SER A 125 -3.82 -7.13 -22.42
N LEU A 126 -4.12 -6.84 -21.15
CA LEU A 126 -3.14 -6.38 -20.15
C LEU A 126 -2.26 -7.51 -19.60
N ILE A 127 -2.48 -8.75 -20.02
CA ILE A 127 -1.81 -9.92 -19.45
C ILE A 127 -0.89 -10.57 -20.49
N ASN A 128 0.35 -10.78 -20.08
CA ASN A 128 1.31 -11.55 -20.89
C ASN A 128 1.20 -13.05 -20.52
N TYR A 129 0.83 -13.86 -21.50
CA TYR A 129 0.61 -15.31 -21.34
C TYR A 129 1.87 -16.17 -21.48
N LYS A 130 3.01 -15.59 -21.87
CA LYS A 130 4.23 -16.36 -22.15
C LYS A 130 4.61 -17.26 -20.96
N GLY A 131 4.68 -18.60 -21.19
CA GLY A 131 5.06 -19.63 -20.21
C GLY A 131 3.96 -19.96 -19.18
N LEU A 132 2.70 -19.62 -19.44
CA LEU A 132 1.54 -20.24 -18.78
C LEU A 132 1.13 -21.50 -19.53
N GLY A 133 0.79 -22.56 -18.77
CA GLY A 133 0.23 -23.78 -19.33
C GLY A 133 -1.22 -23.57 -19.80
N ARG A 134 -1.71 -24.48 -20.66
CA ARG A 134 -3.10 -24.41 -21.20
C ARG A 134 -4.16 -24.29 -20.09
N LYS A 135 -4.02 -25.07 -19.01
CA LYS A 135 -4.94 -25.06 -17.85
C LYS A 135 -4.91 -23.72 -17.14
N GLU A 136 -3.73 -23.13 -16.95
CA GLU A 136 -3.58 -21.81 -16.28
C GLU A 136 -4.19 -20.69 -17.13
N ILE A 137 -4.02 -20.74 -18.46
CA ILE A 137 -4.64 -19.79 -19.39
C ILE A 137 -6.16 -19.91 -19.34
N PHE A 138 -6.69 -21.15 -19.30
CA PHE A 138 -8.12 -21.38 -19.17
C PHE A 138 -8.64 -20.81 -17.85
N ASN A 139 -8.01 -21.14 -16.71
CA ASN A 139 -8.40 -20.66 -15.40
C ASN A 139 -8.35 -19.11 -15.34
N LEU A 140 -7.29 -18.51 -15.86
CA LEU A 140 -7.16 -17.07 -15.94
C LEU A 140 -8.31 -16.43 -16.72
N LYS A 141 -8.62 -16.94 -17.90
CA LYS A 141 -9.73 -16.45 -18.74
C LYS A 141 -11.09 -16.57 -18.05
N THR A 142 -11.34 -17.69 -17.36
CA THR A 142 -12.60 -17.90 -16.63
C THR A 142 -12.72 -16.96 -15.44
N ILE A 143 -11.63 -16.71 -14.70
CA ILE A 143 -11.59 -15.76 -13.57
C ILE A 143 -11.84 -14.34 -14.08
N ILE A 144 -11.23 -13.91 -15.18
CA ILE A 144 -11.45 -12.56 -15.74
C ILE A 144 -12.91 -12.37 -16.18
N LYS A 145 -13.50 -13.36 -16.85
CA LYS A 145 -14.93 -13.32 -17.22
C LYS A 145 -15.84 -13.25 -16.00
N GLY A 146 -15.58 -14.08 -14.98
CA GLY A 146 -16.30 -14.00 -13.71
C GLY A 146 -16.13 -12.66 -13.03
N THR A 147 -14.92 -12.07 -13.09
CA THR A 147 -14.67 -10.72 -12.54
C THR A 147 -15.51 -9.65 -13.25
N SER A 148 -15.67 -9.74 -14.57
CA SER A 148 -16.55 -8.84 -15.32
C SER A 148 -18.00 -8.90 -14.80
N LEU A 149 -18.53 -10.12 -14.66
CA LEU A 149 -19.89 -10.31 -14.11
C LEU A 149 -19.99 -9.77 -12.66
N TYR A 150 -18.98 -10.05 -11.84
CA TYR A 150 -18.92 -9.49 -10.48
C TYR A 150 -19.01 -7.97 -10.48
N LEU A 151 -18.20 -7.30 -11.31
CA LEU A 151 -18.17 -5.84 -11.37
C LEU A 151 -19.48 -5.25 -11.91
N LYS A 152 -20.16 -5.93 -12.83
CA LYS A 152 -21.51 -5.54 -13.28
C LYS A 152 -22.50 -5.54 -12.13
N LYS A 153 -22.55 -6.62 -11.33
CA LYS A 153 -23.40 -6.70 -10.14
C LYS A 153 -23.04 -5.63 -9.09
N VAL A 154 -21.76 -5.42 -8.83
CA VAL A 154 -21.31 -4.38 -7.89
C VAL A 154 -21.66 -2.97 -8.39
N LYS A 155 -21.74 -2.74 -9.70
CA LYS A 155 -22.16 -1.45 -10.26
C LYS A 155 -23.61 -1.09 -9.86
N GLU A 156 -24.50 -2.07 -9.70
CA GLU A 156 -25.89 -1.91 -9.33
C GLU A 156 -26.09 -1.53 -7.86
N ILE A 157 -25.14 -1.82 -6.98
CA ILE A 157 -25.18 -1.47 -5.56
C ILE A 157 -25.28 0.05 -5.40
N LYS A 158 -26.27 0.52 -4.64
CA LYS A 158 -26.50 1.96 -4.42
C LYS A 158 -25.57 2.54 -3.36
N ASP A 159 -25.39 1.84 -2.24
CA ASP A 159 -24.55 2.32 -1.15
C ASP A 159 -23.07 2.35 -1.57
N LYS A 160 -22.48 3.54 -1.48
CA LYS A 160 -21.08 3.78 -1.90
C LYS A 160 -20.07 3.02 -1.05
N LYS A 161 -20.33 2.84 0.26
CA LYS A 161 -19.40 2.14 1.15
C LYS A 161 -19.42 0.64 0.87
N VAL A 162 -20.62 0.07 0.70
CA VAL A 162 -20.82 -1.33 0.29
C VAL A 162 -20.15 -1.58 -1.06
N LYS A 163 -20.42 -0.73 -2.05
CA LYS A 163 -19.80 -0.80 -3.37
C LYS A 163 -18.27 -0.78 -3.31
N ASN A 164 -17.68 0.12 -2.54
CA ASN A 164 -16.25 0.22 -2.40
C ASN A 164 -15.63 -0.98 -1.67
N PHE A 165 -16.31 -1.50 -0.64
CA PHE A 165 -15.89 -2.72 0.04
C PHE A 165 -15.85 -3.89 -0.94
N LEU A 166 -16.91 -4.11 -1.72
CA LEU A 166 -16.99 -5.19 -2.70
C LEU A 166 -15.95 -5.02 -3.83
N LYS A 167 -15.65 -3.79 -4.26
CA LYS A 167 -14.54 -3.53 -5.18
C LYS A 167 -13.18 -3.91 -4.58
N LEU A 168 -12.93 -3.61 -3.31
CA LEU A 168 -11.69 -4.03 -2.64
C LEU A 168 -11.65 -5.55 -2.43
N LEU A 169 -12.78 -6.16 -2.14
CA LEU A 169 -12.90 -7.62 -2.00
C LEU A 169 -12.48 -8.34 -3.29
N ILE A 170 -13.02 -7.95 -4.45
CA ILE A 170 -12.63 -8.60 -5.71
C ILE A 170 -11.16 -8.36 -6.06
N LEU A 171 -10.65 -7.15 -5.76
CA LEU A 171 -9.23 -6.82 -5.93
C LEU A 171 -8.33 -7.73 -5.09
N ARG A 172 -8.70 -7.98 -3.83
CA ARG A 172 -8.01 -8.91 -2.93
C ARG A 172 -8.07 -10.35 -3.45
N CYS A 173 -9.23 -10.80 -3.91
CA CYS A 173 -9.41 -12.14 -4.46
C CYS A 173 -8.54 -12.36 -5.70
N LEU A 174 -8.55 -11.42 -6.64
CA LEU A 174 -7.70 -11.45 -7.82
C LEU A 174 -6.22 -11.46 -7.45
N HIS A 175 -5.79 -10.55 -6.58
CA HIS A 175 -4.40 -10.49 -6.14
C HIS A 175 -3.94 -11.83 -5.53
N SER A 176 -4.72 -12.41 -4.60
CA SER A 176 -4.38 -13.68 -3.95
C SER A 176 -4.44 -14.90 -4.87
N THR A 177 -5.08 -14.76 -6.04
CA THR A 177 -5.22 -15.86 -7.01
C THR A 177 -4.19 -15.76 -8.14
N LEU A 178 -3.86 -14.53 -8.59
CA LEU A 178 -3.05 -14.31 -9.78
C LEU A 178 -1.59 -13.95 -9.47
N HIS A 179 -1.32 -13.35 -8.29
CA HIS A 179 -0.01 -12.76 -7.98
C HIS A 179 1.07 -13.78 -7.62
N ASP A 180 0.69 -14.91 -7.05
CA ASP A 180 1.63 -15.93 -6.57
C ASP A 180 2.23 -16.76 -7.73
N LYS A 181 3.34 -17.47 -7.45
CA LYS A 181 3.95 -18.47 -8.34
C LYS A 181 3.21 -19.80 -8.38
N ARG A 182 2.28 -20.02 -7.45
CA ARG A 182 1.43 -21.20 -7.45
C ARG A 182 0.61 -21.24 -8.74
N PRO A 183 0.26 -22.43 -9.24
CA PRO A 183 -0.65 -22.57 -10.37
C PRO A 183 -1.91 -21.73 -10.17
N ILE A 184 -2.36 -21.07 -11.22
CA ILE A 184 -3.60 -20.27 -11.16
C ILE A 184 -4.75 -21.20 -10.80
N ALA A 185 -5.36 -20.96 -9.64
CA ALA A 185 -6.47 -21.76 -9.15
C ALA A 185 -7.65 -21.74 -10.13
N ASP A 186 -8.48 -22.77 -10.08
CA ASP A 186 -9.69 -22.85 -10.88
C ASP A 186 -10.76 -21.83 -10.43
N PHE A 187 -11.79 -21.74 -11.23
CA PHE A 187 -12.89 -20.80 -10.99
C PHE A 187 -13.70 -21.11 -9.71
N HIS A 188 -13.78 -22.39 -9.31
CA HIS A 188 -14.47 -22.79 -8.09
C HIS A 188 -13.74 -22.26 -6.85
N VAL A 189 -12.44 -22.45 -6.79
CA VAL A 189 -11.59 -21.90 -5.70
C VAL A 189 -11.65 -20.38 -5.67
N PHE A 190 -11.69 -19.71 -6.84
CA PHE A 190 -11.86 -18.26 -6.90
C PHE A 190 -13.19 -17.80 -6.28
N LYS A 191 -14.29 -18.51 -6.55
CA LYS A 191 -15.61 -18.22 -5.94
C LYS A 191 -15.57 -18.41 -4.40
N GLN A 192 -14.94 -19.48 -3.92
CA GLN A 192 -14.78 -19.72 -2.48
C GLN A 192 -14.00 -18.59 -1.80
N LYS A 193 -12.96 -18.05 -2.47
CA LYS A 193 -12.20 -16.91 -1.96
C LYS A 193 -13.04 -15.64 -1.82
N ILE A 194 -14.04 -15.41 -2.66
CA ILE A 194 -14.93 -14.24 -2.51
C ILE A 194 -15.64 -14.31 -1.15
N ARG A 195 -16.19 -15.48 -0.80
CA ARG A 195 -16.89 -15.67 0.48
C ARG A 195 -15.93 -15.61 1.67
N SER A 196 -14.86 -16.38 1.66
CA SER A 196 -13.93 -16.43 2.79
C SER A 196 -13.22 -15.08 3.04
N ASN A 197 -12.83 -14.38 1.99
CA ASN A 197 -12.22 -13.07 2.12
C ASN A 197 -13.23 -12.00 2.57
N SER A 198 -14.52 -12.08 2.20
CA SER A 198 -15.52 -11.12 2.69
C SER A 198 -15.68 -11.23 4.20
N LEU A 199 -15.76 -12.45 4.73
CA LEU A 199 -15.85 -12.69 6.18
C LEU A 199 -14.62 -12.19 6.94
N ASP A 200 -13.41 -12.55 6.46
CA ASP A 200 -12.14 -12.08 7.06
C ASP A 200 -12.01 -10.54 6.99
N MET A 201 -12.50 -9.90 5.93
CA MET A 201 -12.49 -8.44 5.83
C MET A 201 -13.53 -7.80 6.78
N LEU A 202 -14.72 -8.36 6.93
CA LEU A 202 -15.74 -7.85 7.86
C LEU A 202 -15.30 -7.99 9.31
N GLU A 203 -14.66 -9.11 9.67
CA GLU A 203 -14.03 -9.30 10.99
C GLU A 203 -12.97 -8.22 11.26
N GLY A 204 -12.10 -7.97 10.27
CA GLY A 204 -11.10 -6.89 10.35
C GLY A 204 -11.72 -5.51 10.53
N MET A 205 -12.83 -5.20 9.84
CA MET A 205 -13.57 -3.94 10.01
C MET A 205 -14.17 -3.84 11.41
N SER A 206 -14.83 -4.89 11.88
CA SER A 206 -15.43 -4.94 13.22
C SER A 206 -14.37 -4.72 14.31
N SER A 207 -13.21 -5.34 14.19
CA SER A 207 -12.12 -5.15 15.16
C SER A 207 -11.59 -3.71 15.21
N LEU A 208 -11.68 -2.96 14.11
CA LEU A 208 -11.26 -1.56 14.03
C LEU A 208 -12.36 -0.57 14.45
N ASP A 209 -13.63 -0.96 14.39
CA ASP A 209 -14.80 -0.08 14.52
C ASP A 209 -14.78 0.77 15.80
N LYS A 210 -14.44 0.18 16.95
CA LYS A 210 -14.36 0.89 18.25
C LYS A 210 -13.38 2.08 18.23
N TYR A 211 -12.38 2.07 17.37
CA TYR A 211 -11.42 3.17 17.22
C TYR A 211 -11.90 4.24 16.22
N LEU A 212 -12.90 3.89 15.40
CA LEU A 212 -13.51 4.79 14.43
C LEU A 212 -14.72 5.57 14.97
N VAL A 213 -15.23 5.25 16.17
CA VAL A 213 -16.46 5.85 16.75
C VAL A 213 -16.41 7.38 16.81
N ASN A 214 -15.29 8.01 17.00
CA ASN A 214 -15.15 9.48 17.01
C ASN A 214 -14.11 9.95 15.98
N SER A 215 -14.13 9.34 14.79
CA SER A 215 -13.02 9.51 13.83
C SER A 215 -13.21 10.61 12.78
N ARG A 216 -14.37 11.31 12.72
CA ARG A 216 -14.66 12.28 11.64
C ARG A 216 -13.55 13.31 11.39
N ASN A 217 -12.71 13.60 12.40
CA ASN A 217 -11.59 14.53 12.30
C ASN A 217 -10.23 13.90 12.63
N LYS A 218 -10.13 12.55 12.63
CA LYS A 218 -8.90 11.88 13.03
C LYS A 218 -7.97 11.61 11.86
N PHE A 219 -8.49 11.45 10.64
CA PHE A 219 -7.68 11.18 9.46
C PHE A 219 -8.15 11.95 8.24
N SER A 220 -7.21 12.30 7.38
CA SER A 220 -7.44 12.87 6.05
C SER A 220 -6.54 12.17 5.04
N ILE A 221 -7.10 11.80 3.88
CA ILE A 221 -6.43 11.07 2.83
C ILE A 221 -6.49 11.87 1.52
N TYR A 222 -5.34 12.05 0.89
CA TYR A 222 -5.23 12.85 -0.32
C TYR A 222 -4.52 12.09 -1.45
N SER A 223 -5.15 12.08 -2.64
CA SER A 223 -4.54 11.58 -3.88
C SER A 223 -3.84 12.73 -4.59
N LYS A 224 -2.58 12.98 -4.25
CA LYS A 224 -1.77 14.05 -4.84
C LYS A 224 -0.27 13.84 -4.60
N SER A 225 0.55 14.64 -5.25
CA SER A 225 1.99 14.65 -4.97
C SER A 225 2.31 15.30 -3.62
N SER A 226 3.21 14.68 -2.85
CA SER A 226 3.71 15.21 -1.57
C SER A 226 4.59 16.46 -1.72
N SER A 227 5.00 16.81 -2.95
CA SER A 227 5.60 18.12 -3.24
C SER A 227 4.63 19.28 -2.98
N LYS A 228 3.33 19.01 -2.84
CA LYS A 228 2.27 19.96 -2.49
C LYS A 228 1.75 19.76 -1.06
N ALA A 229 2.47 19.05 -0.18
CA ALA A 229 2.04 18.79 1.20
C ALA A 229 1.79 20.07 2.00
N HIS A 230 2.65 21.08 1.86
CA HIS A 230 2.50 22.39 2.52
C HIS A 230 1.21 23.15 2.17
N LYS A 231 0.54 22.77 1.09
CA LYS A 231 -0.76 23.36 0.68
C LYS A 231 -1.95 22.62 1.31
N THR A 232 -1.72 21.55 2.07
CA THR A 232 -2.79 20.75 2.71
C THR A 232 -3.30 21.47 3.95
N LYS A 233 -4.63 21.65 4.06
CA LYS A 233 -5.29 22.44 5.12
C LYS A 233 -4.82 22.03 6.53
N GLU A 234 -4.86 20.74 6.84
CA GLU A 234 -4.51 20.20 8.15
C GLU A 234 -3.03 20.33 8.49
N LEU A 235 -2.17 20.48 7.47
CA LEU A 235 -0.71 20.56 7.66
C LEU A 235 -0.20 22.02 7.76
N LYS A 236 -1.01 23.01 7.33
CA LYS A 236 -0.62 24.42 7.36
C LYS A 236 -0.31 24.95 8.77
N SER A 237 -0.92 24.40 9.79
CA SER A 237 -0.75 24.82 11.18
C SER A 237 0.63 24.54 11.77
N LYS A 238 1.52 23.84 11.07
CA LYS A 238 2.85 23.41 11.55
C LYS A 238 2.82 22.61 12.87
N LYS A 239 1.71 21.95 13.17
CA LYS A 239 1.52 21.15 14.39
C LYS A 239 1.86 19.67 14.21
N VAL A 240 2.49 19.30 13.08
CA VAL A 240 2.92 17.92 12.84
C VAL A 240 3.98 17.52 13.85
N LYS A 241 3.71 16.44 14.57
CA LYS A 241 4.62 15.96 15.62
C LYS A 241 5.55 14.87 15.12
N LEU A 242 5.00 13.95 14.31
CA LEU A 242 5.73 12.84 13.69
C LEU A 242 5.41 12.78 12.21
N ILE A 243 6.43 12.71 11.40
CA ILE A 243 6.36 12.27 10.01
C ILE A 243 6.93 10.86 9.98
N ILE A 244 6.12 9.89 9.58
CA ILE A 244 6.55 8.49 9.45
C ILE A 244 6.31 8.04 8.03
N THR A 245 7.36 7.57 7.34
CA THR A 245 7.24 7.32 5.91
C THR A 245 8.28 6.34 5.37
N SER A 246 7.95 5.73 4.23
CA SER A 246 8.84 4.93 3.39
C SER A 246 8.76 5.48 1.97
N PRO A 247 9.59 6.49 1.62
CA PRO A 247 9.61 7.05 0.28
C PRO A 247 10.04 5.98 -0.74
N PRO A 248 9.81 6.18 -2.04
CA PRO A 248 10.38 5.33 -3.06
C PRO A 248 11.90 5.18 -2.86
N TYR A 249 12.41 3.95 -2.97
CA TYR A 249 13.80 3.66 -2.63
C TYR A 249 14.74 3.97 -3.80
N PRO A 250 15.87 4.66 -3.58
CA PRO A 250 16.83 4.94 -4.63
C PRO A 250 17.43 3.63 -5.17
N GLY A 251 17.51 3.50 -6.49
CA GLY A 251 18.05 2.31 -7.15
C GLY A 251 17.19 1.05 -7.06
N ILE A 252 16.08 1.08 -6.34
CA ILE A 252 15.20 -0.07 -6.18
C ILE A 252 13.89 0.14 -6.95
N ASN A 253 13.70 -0.67 -7.98
CA ASN A 253 12.50 -0.60 -8.81
C ASN A 253 11.36 -1.41 -8.18
N ILE A 254 10.48 -0.74 -7.45
CA ILE A 254 9.26 -1.35 -6.89
C ILE A 254 8.08 -1.03 -7.81
N SER A 255 7.38 -2.08 -8.25
CA SER A 255 6.20 -1.93 -9.10
C SER A 255 4.97 -1.52 -8.29
N TYR A 256 4.88 -0.24 -7.88
CA TYR A 256 3.71 0.27 -7.15
C TYR A 256 2.41 0.27 -7.96
N ALA A 257 2.52 0.37 -9.29
CA ALA A 257 1.39 0.47 -10.20
C ALA A 257 0.94 -0.87 -10.82
N ARG A 258 1.57 -1.98 -10.46
CA ARG A 258 1.36 -3.25 -11.17
C ARG A 258 1.39 -4.44 -10.25
N TRP A 259 0.63 -5.46 -10.62
CA TRP A 259 0.80 -6.80 -10.09
C TRP A 259 1.73 -7.63 -10.96
N HIS A 260 2.21 -8.71 -10.37
CA HIS A 260 2.84 -9.80 -11.09
C HIS A 260 1.84 -10.93 -11.22
N ILE A 261 1.54 -11.35 -12.43
CA ILE A 261 0.80 -12.59 -12.65
C ILE A 261 1.80 -13.74 -12.66
N HIS A 262 1.48 -14.78 -11.95
CA HIS A 262 2.34 -15.97 -11.78
C HIS A 262 3.79 -15.61 -11.38
N GLY A 263 3.93 -14.61 -10.53
CA GLY A 263 5.20 -14.14 -9.96
C GLY A 263 6.18 -13.48 -10.93
N ARG A 264 5.84 -13.32 -12.21
CA ARG A 264 6.81 -12.86 -13.22
C ARG A 264 6.31 -11.76 -14.16
N ARG A 265 5.01 -11.60 -14.35
CA ARG A 265 4.46 -10.72 -15.41
C ARG A 265 3.71 -9.57 -14.84
N ASN A 266 4.19 -8.38 -15.18
CA ASN A 266 3.54 -7.15 -14.74
C ASN A 266 2.21 -6.92 -15.46
N THR A 267 1.18 -6.56 -14.70
CA THR A 267 -0.11 -6.14 -15.23
C THR A 267 -0.63 -4.91 -14.50
N THR A 268 -1.34 -4.05 -15.23
CA THR A 268 -2.07 -2.89 -14.69
C THR A 268 -3.54 -3.21 -14.40
N LEU A 269 -3.91 -4.48 -14.40
CA LEU A 269 -5.26 -4.97 -14.12
C LEU A 269 -5.93 -4.31 -12.89
N PRO A 270 -5.23 -3.98 -11.78
CA PRO A 270 -5.84 -3.31 -10.64
C PRO A 270 -6.53 -1.99 -10.98
N TYR A 271 -5.97 -1.21 -11.91
CA TYR A 271 -6.56 0.06 -12.34
C TYR A 271 -7.88 -0.17 -13.09
N LEU A 272 -7.88 -1.12 -14.02
CA LEU A 272 -9.08 -1.49 -14.77
C LEU A 272 -10.20 -2.00 -13.84
N VAL A 273 -9.87 -2.88 -12.89
CA VAL A 273 -10.83 -3.42 -11.90
C VAL A 273 -11.47 -2.33 -11.07
N LEU A 274 -10.71 -1.30 -10.68
CA LEU A 274 -11.22 -0.19 -9.89
C LEU A 274 -11.84 0.93 -10.72
N GLY A 275 -11.65 0.92 -12.05
CA GLY A 275 -12.10 1.97 -12.95
C GLY A 275 -11.24 3.24 -12.87
N PHE A 276 -9.95 3.09 -12.56
CA PHE A 276 -8.99 4.20 -12.59
C PHE A 276 -8.25 4.26 -13.93
N PRO A 277 -7.87 5.45 -14.38
CA PRO A 277 -7.00 5.60 -15.54
C PRO A 277 -5.69 4.83 -15.34
N ILE A 278 -5.28 4.09 -16.36
CA ILE A 278 -3.99 3.39 -16.35
C ILE A 278 -2.89 4.45 -16.55
N PRO A 279 -1.91 4.56 -15.63
CA PRO A 279 -0.88 5.58 -15.76
C PRO A 279 0.00 5.29 -16.99
N GLU A 280 0.10 6.26 -17.88
CA GLU A 280 0.93 6.20 -19.09
C GLU A 280 2.40 6.03 -18.72
N ASN A 281 2.89 6.86 -17.80
CA ASN A 281 4.25 6.78 -17.29
C ASN A 281 4.33 5.96 -15.99
N LYS A 282 4.81 4.74 -16.12
CA LYS A 282 4.94 3.78 -15.02
C LYS A 282 6.00 4.12 -13.98
N SER A 283 6.89 5.05 -14.31
CA SER A 283 7.95 5.54 -13.41
C SER A 283 7.51 6.67 -12.50
N ILE A 284 6.28 7.19 -12.68
CA ILE A 284 5.78 8.33 -11.89
C ILE A 284 5.79 8.04 -10.37
N PHE A 285 5.56 6.76 -9.99
CA PHE A 285 5.52 6.35 -8.59
C PHE A 285 6.89 5.95 -8.02
N ASN A 286 7.89 5.77 -8.88
CA ASN A 286 9.23 5.32 -8.47
C ASN A 286 10.26 6.45 -8.49
N PHE A 287 9.87 7.65 -8.90
CA PHE A 287 10.74 8.80 -9.13
C PHE A 287 11.81 8.63 -10.22
N GLN A 288 12.00 7.41 -10.74
CA GLN A 288 13.10 7.07 -11.63
C GLN A 288 12.67 6.19 -12.80
N SER A 289 13.30 6.40 -13.97
CA SER A 289 13.22 5.44 -15.07
C SER A 289 14.24 4.33 -14.87
N PRO A 290 13.90 3.04 -15.09
CA PRO A 290 14.84 1.92 -15.01
C PRO A 290 16.03 2.03 -15.99
N ARG A 291 15.90 2.90 -17.00
CA ARG A 291 16.90 3.11 -18.07
C ARG A 291 17.87 4.25 -17.81
N ASN A 292 17.58 5.14 -16.86
CA ASN A 292 18.50 6.23 -16.50
C ASN A 292 19.47 5.75 -15.44
N ARG A 293 20.74 5.71 -15.76
CA ARG A 293 21.84 5.41 -14.83
C ARG A 293 22.09 6.54 -13.83
N THR A 294 21.61 7.75 -14.11
CA THR A 294 21.72 8.89 -13.19
C THR A 294 20.49 8.94 -12.26
N TYR A 295 20.73 9.17 -10.99
CA TYR A 295 19.68 9.32 -9.98
C TYR A 295 19.19 10.77 -9.85
N ASP A 296 19.56 11.67 -10.77
CA ASP A 296 19.28 13.10 -10.65
C ASP A 296 17.78 13.38 -10.56
N LEU A 297 16.97 12.80 -11.48
CA LEU A 297 15.53 12.94 -11.43
C LEU A 297 14.91 12.42 -10.11
N TYR A 298 15.49 11.38 -9.51
CA TYR A 298 15.07 10.87 -8.22
C TYR A 298 15.33 11.91 -7.13
N PHE A 299 16.55 12.45 -7.06
CA PHE A 299 16.96 13.42 -6.04
C PHE A 299 16.25 14.74 -6.20
N ASP A 300 16.04 15.25 -7.42
CA ASP A 300 15.23 16.45 -7.69
C ASP A 300 13.80 16.32 -7.17
N LYS A 301 13.16 15.16 -7.39
CA LYS A 301 11.81 14.93 -6.87
C LYS A 301 11.82 14.80 -5.35
N LEU A 302 12.80 14.08 -4.80
CA LEU A 302 12.96 13.93 -3.37
C LEU A 302 13.12 15.29 -2.68
N GLU A 303 14.02 16.13 -3.19
CA GLU A 303 14.26 17.47 -2.69
C GLU A 303 13.00 18.34 -2.72
N LYS A 304 12.29 18.39 -3.84
CA LYS A 304 11.01 19.11 -3.97
C LYS A 304 10.00 18.68 -2.93
N ILE A 305 9.94 17.39 -2.63
CA ILE A 305 9.02 16.84 -1.63
C ILE A 305 9.49 17.23 -0.23
N PHE A 306 10.76 17.04 0.12
CA PHE A 306 11.25 17.33 1.46
C PHE A 306 11.32 18.82 1.76
N ARG A 307 11.55 19.70 0.77
CA ARG A 307 11.36 21.15 0.91
C ARG A 307 9.89 21.52 1.22
N SER A 308 8.93 20.82 0.60
CA SER A 308 7.51 20.98 0.93
C SER A 308 7.19 20.50 2.36
N ILE A 309 7.73 19.37 2.75
CA ILE A 309 7.59 18.79 4.09
C ILE A 309 8.23 19.70 5.14
N ARG A 310 9.39 20.28 4.87
CA ARG A 310 10.07 21.22 5.79
C ARG A 310 9.20 22.40 6.17
N LYS A 311 8.39 22.90 5.23
CA LYS A 311 7.49 24.04 5.47
C LYS A 311 6.39 23.77 6.49
N ILE A 312 6.05 22.51 6.75
CA ILE A 312 5.02 22.10 7.72
C ILE A 312 5.62 21.61 9.05
N CYS A 313 6.94 21.56 9.15
CA CYS A 313 7.65 21.13 10.37
C CYS A 313 7.83 22.28 11.35
N SER A 314 7.73 21.95 12.63
CA SER A 314 8.23 22.77 13.75
C SER A 314 9.62 22.31 14.18
N LYS A 315 10.22 23.01 15.17
CA LYS A 315 11.50 22.59 15.79
C LYS A 315 11.42 21.19 16.44
N ASN A 316 10.22 20.78 16.87
CA ASN A 316 9.96 19.53 17.57
C ASN A 316 9.35 18.43 16.68
N THR A 317 9.28 18.63 15.37
CA THR A 317 8.80 17.61 14.44
C THR A 317 9.88 16.56 14.22
N VAL A 318 9.54 15.30 14.45
CA VAL A 318 10.42 14.15 14.16
C VAL A 318 10.07 13.60 12.80
N VAL A 319 11.08 13.32 11.97
CA VAL A 319 10.93 12.62 10.69
C VAL A 319 11.57 11.25 10.85
N LEU A 320 10.76 10.20 10.76
CA LEU A 320 11.19 8.81 10.84
C LEU A 320 10.96 8.13 9.50
N GLN A 321 12.00 7.54 8.94
CA GLN A 321 11.96 6.94 7.61
C GLN A 321 12.47 5.51 7.64
N LEU A 322 11.85 4.63 6.82
CA LEU A 322 12.43 3.38 6.39
C LEU A 322 12.83 3.52 4.92
N VAL A 323 14.11 3.38 4.65
CA VAL A 323 14.67 3.52 3.29
C VAL A 323 15.65 2.39 3.02
N ALA A 324 15.52 1.73 1.88
CA ALA A 324 16.47 0.74 1.43
C ALA A 324 17.31 1.29 0.29
N PHE A 325 18.59 0.97 0.30
CA PHE A 325 19.54 1.38 -0.73
C PHE A 325 20.02 0.16 -1.52
N ASN A 326 20.24 0.37 -2.82
CA ASN A 326 21.03 -0.57 -3.59
C ASN A 326 22.51 -0.36 -3.24
N HIS A 327 23.35 -1.40 -3.39
CA HIS A 327 24.78 -1.36 -3.05
C HIS A 327 25.63 -0.42 -3.95
N GLU A 328 25.02 0.54 -4.62
CA GLU A 328 25.72 1.57 -5.36
C GLU A 328 26.37 2.57 -4.39
N ASN A 329 27.69 2.75 -4.52
CA ASN A 329 28.47 3.63 -3.67
C ASN A 329 27.93 5.07 -3.72
N GLY A 330 27.78 5.71 -2.56
CA GLY A 330 27.44 7.12 -2.43
C GLY A 330 25.94 7.47 -2.45
N LEU A 331 25.04 6.54 -2.76
CA LEU A 331 23.58 6.84 -2.79
C LEU A 331 23.03 7.21 -1.42
N PHE A 332 23.50 6.57 -0.38
CA PHE A 332 23.07 6.86 0.99
C PHE A 332 23.54 8.24 1.43
N GLU A 333 24.80 8.57 1.17
CA GLU A 333 25.40 9.87 1.48
C GLU A 333 24.69 10.99 0.71
N LYS A 334 24.43 10.78 -0.59
CA LYS A 334 23.65 11.73 -1.41
C LYS A 334 22.22 11.91 -0.87
N TYR A 335 21.61 10.83 -0.38
CA TYR A 335 20.29 10.89 0.25
C TYR A 335 20.29 11.75 1.52
N LEU A 336 21.24 11.52 2.41
CA LEU A 336 21.39 12.32 3.64
C LEU A 336 21.68 13.78 3.33
N LYS A 337 22.61 14.04 2.41
CA LYS A 337 22.93 15.41 1.97
C LYS A 337 21.71 16.12 1.43
N THR A 338 20.90 15.45 0.61
CA THR A 338 19.63 16.03 0.10
C THR A 338 18.67 16.41 1.22
N LEU A 339 18.58 15.63 2.30
CA LEU A 339 17.75 15.95 3.46
C LEU A 339 18.33 17.13 4.25
N GLU A 340 19.65 17.19 4.44
CA GLU A 340 20.33 18.30 5.10
C GLU A 340 20.11 19.61 4.33
N ASP A 341 20.25 19.59 3.02
CA ASP A 341 20.01 20.74 2.13
C ASP A 341 18.53 21.20 2.16
N CYS A 342 17.60 20.30 2.52
CA CYS A 342 16.22 20.64 2.83
C CYS A 342 16.01 21.18 4.25
N GLY A 343 17.05 21.30 5.08
CA GLY A 343 17.02 21.83 6.45
C GLY A 343 16.60 20.80 7.52
N PHE A 344 16.81 19.50 7.28
CA PHE A 344 16.69 18.46 8.29
C PHE A 344 18.05 18.14 8.90
N LYS A 345 18.05 17.81 10.19
CA LYS A 345 19.24 17.37 10.90
C LYS A 345 19.04 15.96 11.41
N GLU A 346 20.06 15.12 11.30
CA GLU A 346 20.01 13.78 11.85
C GLU A 346 19.86 13.80 13.36
N MET A 347 18.95 12.97 13.87
CA MET A 347 18.71 12.84 15.31
C MET A 347 19.57 11.72 15.90
N ASN A 348 20.29 12.02 16.96
CA ASN A 348 21.19 11.06 17.61
C ASN A 348 20.38 10.07 18.48
N LEU A 349 20.12 8.86 17.97
CA LEU A 349 19.42 7.79 18.70
C LEU A 349 20.37 6.88 19.49
N LYS A 350 21.54 6.60 18.95
CA LYS A 350 22.67 5.84 19.53
C LYS A 350 23.92 6.24 18.77
N LYS A 351 24.63 7.23 19.17
CA LYS A 351 25.86 7.70 18.48
C LYS A 351 25.71 8.05 16.99
N LYS A 352 24.72 7.51 16.21
CA LYS A 352 24.55 7.76 14.77
C LYS A 352 23.11 7.94 14.27
N GLY A 353 22.09 8.01 15.14
CA GLY A 353 20.68 8.24 14.69
C GLY A 353 20.05 7.17 13.77
N ARG A 354 20.73 6.08 13.50
CA ARG A 354 20.41 5.07 12.50
C ARG A 354 20.32 3.69 13.08
N VAL A 355 19.39 2.89 12.54
CA VAL A 355 19.30 1.45 12.82
C VAL A 355 19.33 0.72 11.50
N TRP A 356 20.33 -0.11 11.30
CA TRP A 356 20.44 -0.96 10.13
C TRP A 356 19.79 -2.32 10.39
N ARG A 357 18.96 -2.78 9.48
CA ARG A 357 18.43 -4.14 9.50
C ARG A 357 18.69 -4.84 8.16
N LYS A 358 18.98 -6.12 8.22
CA LYS A 358 18.98 -6.97 7.03
C LYS A 358 17.56 -7.33 6.68
N VAL A 359 17.08 -6.94 5.50
CA VAL A 359 15.81 -7.42 4.96
C VAL A 359 16.04 -8.84 4.44
N PRO A 360 15.49 -9.88 5.11
CA PRO A 360 15.69 -11.23 4.64
C PRO A 360 15.09 -11.35 3.24
N ASN A 361 15.88 -11.91 2.35
CA ASN A 361 15.52 -12.31 0.99
C ASN A 361 14.21 -11.69 0.50
N ARG A 362 14.27 -10.59 -0.20
CA ARG A 362 13.16 -10.20 -1.05
C ARG A 362 13.02 -11.35 -2.04
N SER A 363 12.17 -12.29 -1.72
CA SER A 363 11.97 -13.57 -2.44
C SER A 363 11.81 -13.39 -3.94
N TRP A 364 11.58 -12.16 -4.38
CA TRP A 364 11.43 -11.73 -5.75
C TRP A 364 12.77 -11.53 -6.47
N GLN A 365 13.74 -10.81 -5.90
CA GLN A 365 15.06 -10.60 -6.54
C GLN A 365 15.96 -11.84 -6.45
N ALA A 366 15.94 -12.55 -5.33
CA ALA A 366 16.69 -13.79 -5.14
C ALA A 366 16.35 -14.90 -6.16
N ARG A 367 15.25 -14.76 -6.91
CA ARG A 367 14.78 -15.75 -7.88
C ARG A 367 15.24 -15.51 -9.31
N PHE A 368 15.79 -14.34 -9.63
CA PHE A 368 16.24 -13.98 -10.98
C PHE A 368 17.76 -13.97 -11.14
N VAL A 369 18.51 -14.01 -10.06
CA VAL A 369 19.96 -14.05 -10.07
C VAL A 369 20.40 -15.41 -9.53
N LYS A 370 21.17 -16.15 -10.33
CA LYS A 370 21.90 -17.34 -9.86
C LYS A 370 23.07 -16.85 -9.01
N GLY A 371 23.04 -17.11 -7.71
CA GLY A 371 24.07 -16.72 -6.76
C GLY A 371 23.49 -16.15 -5.46
N ASN A 372 24.31 -16.08 -4.43
CA ASN A 372 23.95 -15.40 -3.18
C ASN A 372 23.83 -13.91 -3.41
N ILE A 373 22.61 -13.41 -3.47
CA ILE A 373 22.37 -11.95 -3.48
C ILE A 373 22.55 -11.48 -2.03
N PRO A 374 23.48 -10.54 -1.77
CA PRO A 374 23.59 -9.96 -0.44
C PRO A 374 22.24 -9.32 -0.05
N ALA A 375 21.84 -9.52 1.20
CA ALA A 375 20.64 -8.88 1.75
C ALA A 375 20.81 -7.36 1.65
N SER A 376 19.83 -6.65 1.06
CA SER A 376 19.84 -5.20 1.07
C SER A 376 19.74 -4.71 2.52
N ASN A 377 20.53 -3.74 2.90
CA ASN A 377 20.41 -3.05 4.18
C ASN A 377 19.27 -2.01 4.10
N GLU A 378 18.39 -2.03 5.09
CA GLU A 378 17.29 -1.07 5.25
C GLU A 378 17.44 -0.26 6.52
#